data_7e04d900747054f4d2155abdc66c4ade
#
_entry.id   7e04d900747054f4d2155abdc66c4ade
#
_cell.length_a   1.000
_cell.length_b   1.000
_cell.length_c   1.000
_cell.angle_alpha   90.00
_cell.angle_beta   90.00
_cell.angle_gamma   90.00
#
_symmetry.space_group_name_H-M   'P 1'
#
loop_
_entity.id
_entity.type
_entity.pdbx_description
1 polymer ?
#
loop_
_entity_poly.entity_id
_entity_poly.type
_entity_poly.pdbx_seq_one_letter_code
_entity_poly.pdbx_strand_id
1 'polypeptide(L)'
;MTNGKSNGIITPMDVDNLVAIDVHTHVHRSVNAPPPTAGDNEHLAAMAKYFRTAAASFTVDDLAAYYRERNMAAVTFTIDNKGAPDNPTRVTPEEIAERSRDHADVIIPFGSVDPARGAEGVAMAKRQIEEFGVKGFKFHPSAQGFYPNDRMAYPLYEVIEAAGVPALFHTGQTGAGAGTRGGGGIRLAYSNPMYLDDVAVDFPDMPIILAHPSFPWQEEALSVATHKPQVYIDLSGWSPKYFAPILVQYANTLLKDKVLFGTDFPVLTPERWMSDLEKTEIRDEVKPGIFKDNAVRLLGLGKPAD
;
A
#
# COMPACT_ATOMS: atom_id res chain seq x y z
N MET A 1 34.83 -22.76 6.82
CA MET A 1 33.66 -23.31 6.10
C MET A 1 33.02 -22.14 5.37
N THR A 2 33.23 -22.12 4.07
CA THR A 2 32.80 -21.01 3.20
C THR A 2 31.31 -21.16 2.94
N ASN A 3 30.51 -20.21 3.47
CA ASN A 3 29.11 -20.09 3.12
C ASN A 3 29.00 -19.73 1.62
N GLY A 4 28.66 -20.70 0.81
CA GLY A 4 28.29 -20.49 -0.58
C GLY A 4 27.00 -19.68 -0.64
N LYS A 5 27.10 -18.38 -0.98
CA LYS A 5 25.96 -17.61 -1.49
C LYS A 5 25.58 -18.29 -2.80
N SER A 6 24.41 -18.93 -2.84
CA SER A 6 23.80 -19.32 -4.11
C SER A 6 23.52 -18.03 -4.89
N ASN A 7 24.25 -17.82 -5.97
CA ASN A 7 23.86 -16.83 -7.00
C ASN A 7 22.58 -17.35 -7.66
N GLY A 8 21.46 -17.22 -7.00
CA GLY A 8 20.16 -17.41 -7.61
C GLY A 8 20.01 -16.39 -8.76
N ILE A 9 19.69 -16.87 -9.94
CA ILE A 9 19.30 -16.01 -11.06
C ILE A 9 18.05 -15.28 -10.58
N ILE A 10 18.14 -13.94 -10.36
CA ILE A 10 16.98 -13.11 -10.04
C ILE A 10 16.10 -13.12 -11.28
N THR A 11 14.95 -13.78 -11.19
CA THR A 11 13.97 -13.80 -12.28
C THR A 11 13.25 -12.45 -12.28
N PRO A 12 13.32 -11.68 -13.38
CA PRO A 12 12.55 -10.44 -13.47
C PRO A 12 11.04 -10.73 -13.49
N MET A 13 10.25 -9.76 -13.06
CA MET A 13 8.79 -9.86 -13.09
C MET A 13 8.28 -9.99 -14.53
N ASP A 14 7.54 -11.05 -14.79
CA ASP A 14 6.90 -11.29 -16.09
C ASP A 14 5.51 -10.65 -16.11
N VAL A 15 5.50 -9.33 -16.29
CA VAL A 15 4.29 -8.49 -16.21
C VAL A 15 3.21 -8.93 -17.19
N ASP A 16 3.60 -9.39 -18.37
CA ASP A 16 2.65 -9.80 -19.43
C ASP A 16 1.79 -10.99 -18.98
N ASN A 17 2.39 -11.91 -18.23
CA ASN A 17 1.72 -13.13 -17.75
C ASN A 17 1.05 -12.99 -16.38
N LEU A 18 1.21 -11.87 -15.67
CA LEU A 18 0.52 -11.67 -14.40
C LEU A 18 -0.99 -11.57 -14.58
N VAL A 19 -1.73 -12.21 -13.68
CA VAL A 19 -3.20 -12.09 -13.59
C VAL A 19 -3.61 -10.74 -13.01
N ALA A 20 -2.90 -10.28 -11.98
CA ALA A 20 -3.17 -9.00 -11.31
C ALA A 20 -1.94 -8.49 -10.56
N ILE A 21 -1.95 -7.20 -10.22
CA ILE A 21 -1.01 -6.54 -9.32
C ILE A 21 -1.81 -5.98 -8.15
N ASP A 22 -1.62 -6.58 -6.98
CA ASP A 22 -2.20 -6.09 -5.73
C ASP A 22 -1.35 -4.93 -5.19
N VAL A 23 -1.89 -3.71 -5.25
CA VAL A 23 -1.11 -2.52 -4.86
C VAL A 23 -1.10 -2.26 -3.36
N HIS A 24 -1.73 -3.14 -2.55
CA HIS A 24 -1.86 -2.91 -1.12
C HIS A 24 -1.82 -4.19 -0.31
N THR A 25 -0.62 -4.54 0.14
CA THR A 25 -0.43 -5.70 1.02
C THR A 25 0.48 -5.37 2.19
N HIS A 26 0.30 -6.07 3.29
CA HIS A 26 1.06 -5.90 4.51
C HIS A 26 1.83 -7.14 4.88
N VAL A 27 3.07 -6.94 5.30
CA VAL A 27 3.84 -7.92 6.08
C VAL A 27 4.05 -7.37 7.48
N HIS A 28 3.97 -8.23 8.48
CA HIS A 28 3.93 -7.83 9.87
C HIS A 28 5.10 -8.37 10.68
N ARG A 29 5.79 -9.38 10.14
CA ARG A 29 6.79 -10.12 10.87
C ARG A 29 8.13 -10.14 10.13
N SER A 30 9.21 -9.83 10.86
CA SER A 30 10.56 -10.02 10.37
C SER A 30 10.86 -11.51 10.15
N VAL A 31 11.60 -11.84 9.09
CA VAL A 31 12.11 -13.20 8.85
C VAL A 31 13.09 -13.64 9.95
N ASN A 32 13.69 -12.69 10.65
CA ASN A 32 14.61 -12.91 11.76
C ASN A 32 13.91 -13.02 13.12
N ALA A 33 12.59 -12.79 13.17
CA ALA A 33 11.84 -12.86 14.41
C ALA A 33 11.70 -14.31 14.91
N PRO A 34 11.73 -14.55 16.24
CA PRO A 34 11.40 -15.85 16.79
C PRO A 34 9.96 -16.26 16.43
N PRO A 35 9.59 -17.52 16.52
CA PRO A 35 8.22 -17.96 16.32
C PRO A 35 7.24 -17.12 17.16
N PRO A 36 6.07 -16.73 16.63
CA PRO A 36 5.13 -15.86 17.33
C PRO A 36 4.62 -16.54 18.60
N THR A 37 4.56 -15.77 19.68
CA THR A 37 3.91 -16.17 20.93
C THR A 37 2.47 -15.64 20.98
N ALA A 38 1.66 -16.16 21.90
CA ALA A 38 0.24 -15.76 22.01
C ALA A 38 0.04 -14.24 22.28
N GLY A 39 1.03 -13.56 22.86
CA GLY A 39 0.98 -12.12 23.16
C GLY A 39 1.44 -11.21 22.02
N ASP A 40 2.20 -11.72 21.05
CA ASP A 40 2.84 -10.90 20.01
C ASP A 40 1.86 -10.35 18.97
N ASN A 41 0.63 -10.81 18.97
CA ASN A 41 -0.37 -10.54 17.93
C ASN A 41 -1.65 -9.89 18.45
N GLU A 42 -1.67 -9.25 19.63
CA GLU A 42 -2.91 -8.64 20.18
C GLU A 42 -3.52 -7.60 19.22
N HIS A 43 -2.68 -6.77 18.58
CA HIS A 43 -3.14 -5.79 17.61
C HIS A 43 -3.73 -6.48 16.35
N LEU A 44 -3.04 -7.47 15.82
CA LEU A 44 -3.52 -8.25 14.67
C LEU A 44 -4.77 -9.06 15.03
N ALA A 45 -4.85 -9.58 16.25
CA ALA A 45 -6.04 -10.28 16.74
C ALA A 45 -7.24 -9.32 16.88
N ALA A 46 -7.02 -8.10 17.36
CA ALA A 46 -8.07 -7.08 17.42
C ALA A 46 -8.57 -6.68 16.04
N MET A 47 -7.66 -6.46 15.08
CA MET A 47 -8.00 -6.20 13.68
C MET A 47 -8.74 -7.38 13.05
N ALA A 48 -8.25 -8.60 13.24
CA ALA A 48 -8.88 -9.82 12.71
C ALA A 48 -10.30 -9.99 13.25
N LYS A 49 -10.51 -9.71 14.54
CA LYS A 49 -11.85 -9.71 15.15
C LYS A 49 -12.76 -8.63 14.54
N TYR A 50 -12.24 -7.42 14.35
CA TYR A 50 -12.98 -6.32 13.72
C TYR A 50 -13.39 -6.64 12.29
N PHE A 51 -12.46 -7.13 11.47
CA PHE A 51 -12.71 -7.50 10.08
C PHE A 51 -13.32 -8.90 9.89
N ARG A 52 -13.51 -9.66 10.98
CA ARG A 52 -14.00 -11.07 10.95
C ARG A 52 -13.15 -11.97 10.03
N THR A 53 -11.85 -11.84 10.13
CA THR A 53 -10.86 -12.61 9.38
C THR A 53 -9.95 -13.39 10.33
N ALA A 54 -9.07 -14.24 9.79
CA ALA A 54 -8.06 -14.92 10.61
C ALA A 54 -6.92 -13.96 10.95
N ALA A 55 -6.42 -14.01 12.20
CA ALA A 55 -5.19 -13.34 12.57
C ALA A 55 -4.03 -14.08 11.92
N ALA A 56 -3.43 -13.49 10.89
CA ALA A 56 -2.30 -14.07 10.19
C ALA A 56 -1.15 -13.05 10.14
N SER A 57 0.05 -13.53 10.39
CA SER A 57 1.28 -12.73 10.35
C SER A 57 2.20 -13.33 9.30
N PHE A 58 2.42 -12.59 8.22
CA PHE A 58 3.24 -13.00 7.09
C PHE A 58 4.61 -12.33 7.15
N THR A 59 5.65 -13.08 6.76
CA THR A 59 6.94 -12.57 6.35
C THR A 59 6.90 -12.19 4.86
N VAL A 60 7.94 -11.53 4.36
CA VAL A 60 8.06 -11.24 2.91
C VAL A 60 8.11 -12.54 2.11
N ASP A 61 8.80 -13.56 2.61
CA ASP A 61 8.93 -14.85 1.94
C ASP A 61 7.59 -15.59 1.84
N ASP A 62 6.79 -15.57 2.93
CA ASP A 62 5.44 -16.16 2.95
C ASP A 62 4.53 -15.44 1.94
N LEU A 63 4.59 -14.10 1.90
CA LEU A 63 3.82 -13.30 0.97
C LEU A 63 4.21 -13.60 -0.48
N ALA A 64 5.52 -13.66 -0.76
CA ALA A 64 6.01 -13.97 -2.09
C ALA A 64 5.56 -15.35 -2.58
N ALA A 65 5.63 -16.36 -1.73
CA ALA A 65 5.13 -17.69 -2.05
C ALA A 65 3.63 -17.66 -2.36
N TYR A 66 2.85 -16.97 -1.51
CA TYR A 66 1.40 -16.85 -1.65
C TYR A 66 0.97 -16.21 -2.98
N TYR A 67 1.61 -15.09 -3.37
CA TYR A 67 1.28 -14.37 -4.61
C TYR A 67 1.83 -15.09 -5.85
N ARG A 68 2.98 -15.74 -5.75
CA ARG A 68 3.56 -16.53 -6.86
C ARG A 68 2.68 -17.70 -7.27
N GLU A 69 2.10 -18.43 -6.30
CA GLU A 69 1.13 -19.51 -6.58
C GLU A 69 -0.10 -19.03 -7.35
N ARG A 70 -0.42 -17.74 -7.28
CA ARG A 70 -1.58 -17.10 -7.92
C ARG A 70 -1.24 -16.41 -9.23
N ASN A 71 0.02 -16.46 -9.64
CA ASN A 71 0.54 -15.70 -10.77
C ASN A 71 0.20 -14.20 -10.68
N MET A 72 0.39 -13.63 -9.49
CA MET A 72 0.10 -12.23 -9.17
C MET A 72 1.34 -11.58 -8.57
N ALA A 73 1.46 -10.26 -8.72
CA ALA A 73 2.44 -9.47 -8.00
C ALA A 73 1.78 -8.68 -6.86
N ALA A 74 2.58 -8.29 -5.87
CA ALA A 74 2.13 -7.53 -4.71
C ALA A 74 3.06 -6.36 -4.40
N VAL A 75 2.49 -5.17 -4.26
CA VAL A 75 3.14 -4.06 -3.56
C VAL A 75 3.02 -4.33 -2.07
N THR A 76 4.15 -4.34 -1.37
CA THR A 76 4.15 -4.61 0.07
C THR A 76 4.96 -3.59 0.85
N PHE A 77 4.49 -3.32 2.06
CA PHE A 77 5.06 -2.32 2.97
C PHE A 77 4.72 -2.61 4.43
N THR A 78 5.39 -1.90 5.29
CA THR A 78 5.02 -1.67 6.70
C THR A 78 4.91 -0.17 6.94
N ILE A 79 4.45 0.23 8.13
CA ILE A 79 4.34 1.65 8.50
C ILE A 79 5.45 2.00 9.49
N ASP A 80 6.32 2.92 9.10
CA ASP A 80 7.22 3.57 10.05
C ASP A 80 6.40 4.54 10.91
N ASN A 81 6.46 4.37 12.22
CA ASN A 81 5.79 5.23 13.19
C ASN A 81 6.75 5.48 14.35
N LYS A 82 7.29 6.69 14.40
CA LYS A 82 8.25 7.12 15.42
C LYS A 82 7.71 7.04 16.85
N GLY A 83 6.39 7.20 17.00
CA GLY A 83 5.72 7.12 18.30
C GLY A 83 5.34 5.72 18.75
N ALA A 84 5.50 4.71 17.88
CA ALA A 84 5.18 3.34 18.24
C ALA A 84 6.24 2.75 19.19
N PRO A 85 5.84 1.88 20.13
CA PRO A 85 6.78 1.15 20.97
C PRO A 85 7.73 0.30 20.12
N ASP A 86 8.97 0.16 20.58
CA ASP A 86 9.91 -0.77 19.98
C ASP A 86 9.36 -2.19 20.00
N ASN A 87 9.40 -2.83 18.85
CA ASN A 87 9.01 -4.22 18.70
C ASN A 87 10.04 -4.96 17.83
N PRO A 88 10.87 -5.80 18.44
CA PRO A 88 11.96 -6.51 17.76
C PRO A 88 11.47 -7.56 16.76
N THR A 89 10.17 -7.90 16.80
CA THR A 89 9.59 -8.85 15.84
C THR A 89 9.00 -8.16 14.60
N ARG A 90 8.90 -6.81 14.64
CA ARG A 90 8.36 -6.03 13.54
C ARG A 90 9.34 -6.01 12.37
N VAL A 91 8.82 -6.22 11.18
CA VAL A 91 9.57 -6.01 9.94
C VAL A 91 9.81 -4.52 9.70
N THR A 92 10.98 -4.16 9.18
CA THR A 92 11.31 -2.78 8.77
C THR A 92 11.13 -2.59 7.26
N PRO A 93 10.94 -1.34 6.78
CA PRO A 93 10.92 -1.05 5.35
C PRO A 93 12.18 -1.53 4.62
N GLU A 94 13.34 -1.41 5.25
CA GLU A 94 14.62 -1.85 4.72
C GLU A 94 14.67 -3.38 4.56
N GLU A 95 14.21 -4.13 5.57
CA GLU A 95 14.12 -5.59 5.50
C GLU A 95 13.18 -6.03 4.36
N ILE A 96 12.03 -5.36 4.22
CA ILE A 96 11.11 -5.63 3.09
C ILE A 96 11.85 -5.45 1.77
N ALA A 97 12.54 -4.33 1.58
CA ALA A 97 13.23 -4.03 0.34
C ALA A 97 14.40 -4.99 0.07
N GLU A 98 15.16 -5.37 1.10
CA GLU A 98 16.25 -6.35 0.97
C GLU A 98 15.71 -7.73 0.56
N ARG A 99 14.67 -8.22 1.26
CA ARG A 99 14.07 -9.53 0.95
C ARG A 99 13.37 -9.54 -0.41
N SER A 100 12.78 -8.43 -0.82
CA SER A 100 12.14 -8.31 -2.13
C SER A 100 13.09 -8.53 -3.30
N ARG A 101 14.41 -8.35 -3.12
CA ARG A 101 15.39 -8.65 -4.17
C ARG A 101 15.40 -10.14 -4.55
N ASP A 102 15.18 -11.03 -3.59
CA ASP A 102 15.10 -12.47 -3.83
C ASP A 102 13.75 -12.88 -4.44
N HIS A 103 12.78 -11.97 -4.45
CA HIS A 103 11.41 -12.15 -4.91
C HIS A 103 10.98 -11.08 -5.93
N ALA A 104 11.93 -10.54 -6.70
CA ALA A 104 11.68 -9.48 -7.68
C ALA A 104 10.73 -9.89 -8.82
N ASP A 105 10.43 -11.18 -8.93
CA ASP A 105 9.42 -11.74 -9.83
C ASP A 105 7.97 -11.46 -9.38
N VAL A 106 7.73 -11.20 -8.09
CA VAL A 106 6.37 -11.04 -7.54
C VAL A 106 6.22 -9.92 -6.52
N ILE A 107 7.31 -9.43 -5.86
CA ILE A 107 7.24 -8.41 -4.81
C ILE A 107 7.76 -7.07 -5.30
N ILE A 108 6.97 -6.02 -5.05
CA ILE A 108 7.29 -4.63 -5.32
C ILE A 108 7.38 -3.91 -3.96
N PRO A 109 8.59 -3.59 -3.46
CA PRO A 109 8.74 -2.99 -2.14
C PRO A 109 8.39 -1.51 -2.14
N PHE A 110 7.55 -1.08 -1.20
CA PHE A 110 7.38 0.32 -0.84
C PHE A 110 8.05 0.62 0.48
N GLY A 111 8.68 1.80 0.56
CA GLY A 111 9.23 2.35 1.78
C GLY A 111 8.15 2.97 2.68
N SER A 112 8.56 3.38 3.86
CA SER A 112 7.75 4.22 4.75
C SER A 112 8.68 5.01 5.66
N VAL A 113 8.35 6.27 5.87
CA VAL A 113 9.06 7.16 6.80
C VAL A 113 8.05 8.04 7.51
N ASP A 114 8.14 8.12 8.84
CA ASP A 114 7.33 9.04 9.63
C ASP A 114 7.82 10.48 9.43
N PRO A 115 6.96 11.42 8.97
CA PRO A 115 7.35 12.83 8.82
C PRO A 115 7.88 13.48 10.12
N ALA A 116 7.47 12.98 11.28
CA ALA A 116 7.98 13.47 12.57
C ALA A 116 9.47 13.21 12.81
N ARG A 117 10.14 12.44 11.93
CA ARG A 117 11.60 12.26 11.97
C ARG A 117 12.37 13.45 11.42
N GLY A 118 11.71 14.36 10.72
CA GLY A 118 12.37 15.56 10.17
C GLY A 118 13.55 15.22 9.25
N ALA A 119 14.71 15.86 9.47
CA ALA A 119 15.91 15.67 8.63
C ALA A 119 16.43 14.22 8.62
N GLU A 120 16.31 13.48 9.73
CA GLU A 120 16.61 12.05 9.78
C GLU A 120 15.73 11.27 8.81
N GLY A 121 14.43 11.56 8.81
CA GLY A 121 13.47 10.93 7.91
C GLY A 121 13.78 11.18 6.43
N VAL A 122 14.20 12.40 6.09
CA VAL A 122 14.64 12.73 4.72
C VAL A 122 15.86 11.89 4.31
N ALA A 123 16.84 11.72 5.20
CA ALA A 123 17.99 10.87 4.94
C ALA A 123 17.58 9.38 4.79
N MET A 124 16.64 8.90 5.63
CA MET A 124 16.10 7.55 5.51
C MET A 124 15.38 7.34 4.18
N ALA A 125 14.53 8.28 3.74
CA ALA A 125 13.84 8.18 2.46
C ALA A 125 14.81 8.09 1.27
N LYS A 126 15.82 8.94 1.23
CA LYS A 126 16.88 8.89 0.21
C LYS A 126 17.58 7.53 0.21
N ARG A 127 17.95 7.03 1.39
CA ARG A 127 18.57 5.72 1.52
C ARG A 127 17.67 4.58 1.05
N GLN A 128 16.38 4.62 1.39
CA GLN A 128 15.41 3.63 0.94
C GLN A 128 15.29 3.60 -0.59
N ILE A 129 15.38 4.75 -1.25
CA ILE A 129 15.39 4.85 -2.71
C ILE A 129 16.72 4.37 -3.30
N GLU A 130 17.84 4.96 -2.87
CA GLU A 130 19.14 4.83 -3.53
C GLU A 130 19.81 3.48 -3.23
N GLU A 131 19.74 3.02 -1.98
CA GLU A 131 20.43 1.79 -1.56
C GLU A 131 19.50 0.56 -1.60
N PHE A 132 18.23 0.73 -1.24
CA PHE A 132 17.29 -0.38 -1.14
C PHE A 132 16.37 -0.53 -2.37
N GLY A 133 16.23 0.53 -3.17
CA GLY A 133 15.51 0.46 -4.44
C GLY A 133 14.00 0.33 -4.31
N VAL A 134 13.42 0.95 -3.26
CA VAL A 134 11.96 0.99 -3.09
C VAL A 134 11.28 1.66 -4.28
N LYS A 135 10.07 1.22 -4.60
CA LYS A 135 9.29 1.63 -5.77
C LYS A 135 8.15 2.59 -5.45
N GLY A 136 8.05 3.05 -4.21
CA GLY A 136 7.06 3.99 -3.71
C GLY A 136 7.16 4.13 -2.21
N PHE A 137 6.29 4.96 -1.62
CA PHE A 137 6.22 5.17 -0.18
C PHE A 137 4.81 5.03 0.34
N LYS A 138 4.66 4.40 1.50
CA LYS A 138 3.41 4.31 2.25
C LYS A 138 3.40 5.29 3.42
N PHE A 139 2.32 6.05 3.51
CA PHE A 139 1.97 6.88 4.67
C PHE A 139 0.64 6.43 5.28
N HIS A 140 0.54 6.54 6.59
CA HIS A 140 -0.71 6.33 7.33
C HIS A 140 -0.97 7.52 8.26
N PRO A 141 -1.53 8.62 7.72
CA PRO A 141 -1.63 9.89 8.44
C PRO A 141 -2.27 9.76 9.83
N SER A 142 -3.36 9.00 9.96
CA SER A 142 -4.01 8.77 11.26
C SER A 142 -3.15 8.00 12.27
N ALA A 143 -2.30 7.06 11.82
CA ALA A 143 -1.41 6.32 12.70
C ALA A 143 -0.13 7.09 13.02
N GLN A 144 0.39 7.87 12.07
CA GLN A 144 1.59 8.71 12.22
C GLN A 144 1.28 10.07 12.82
N GLY A 145 0.00 10.47 12.92
CA GLY A 145 -0.44 11.66 13.65
C GLY A 145 -0.19 12.99 12.95
N PHE A 146 -0.29 13.06 11.62
CA PHE A 146 -0.08 14.29 10.86
C PHE A 146 -1.16 14.48 9.78
N TYR A 147 -1.39 15.73 9.37
CA TYR A 147 -2.17 16.02 8.16
C TYR A 147 -1.28 15.89 6.93
N PRO A 148 -1.74 15.29 5.82
CA PRO A 148 -0.93 15.15 4.60
C PRO A 148 -0.34 16.47 4.09
N ASN A 149 -1.03 17.59 4.24
CA ASN A 149 -0.56 18.94 3.87
C ASN A 149 0.24 19.67 4.97
N ASP A 150 0.62 18.99 6.06
CA ASP A 150 1.54 19.56 7.04
C ASP A 150 2.92 19.81 6.43
N ARG A 151 3.44 21.02 6.58
CA ARG A 151 4.74 21.44 6.02
C ARG A 151 5.91 20.58 6.48
N MET A 152 5.79 19.91 7.63
CA MET A 152 6.82 18.98 8.11
C MET A 152 6.99 17.75 7.22
N ALA A 153 5.98 17.37 6.44
CA ALA A 153 6.05 16.23 5.53
C ALA A 153 6.64 16.59 4.15
N TYR A 154 6.60 17.86 3.76
CA TYR A 154 7.02 18.34 2.44
C TYR A 154 8.44 17.96 2.05
N PRO A 155 9.46 18.04 2.95
CA PRO A 155 10.80 17.59 2.59
C PRO A 155 10.90 16.09 2.22
N LEU A 156 9.97 15.26 2.68
CA LEU A 156 9.86 13.86 2.22
C LEU A 156 9.25 13.80 0.82
N TYR A 157 8.22 14.59 0.56
CA TYR A 157 7.55 14.61 -0.75
C TYR A 157 8.48 15.13 -1.84
N GLU A 158 9.33 16.12 -1.55
CA GLU A 158 10.38 16.59 -2.46
C GLU A 158 11.32 15.45 -2.89
N VAL A 159 11.69 14.58 -1.96
CA VAL A 159 12.56 13.41 -2.24
C VAL A 159 11.81 12.36 -3.07
N ILE A 160 10.55 12.12 -2.76
CA ILE A 160 9.69 11.12 -3.44
C ILE A 160 9.40 11.58 -4.87
N GLU A 161 9.00 12.85 -5.05
CA GLU A 161 8.77 13.45 -6.37
C GLU A 161 10.02 13.41 -7.23
N ALA A 162 11.17 13.86 -6.68
CA ALA A 162 12.45 13.84 -7.39
C ALA A 162 12.89 12.42 -7.83
N ALA A 163 12.47 11.40 -7.10
CA ALA A 163 12.70 10.00 -7.45
C ALA A 163 11.71 9.45 -8.48
N GLY A 164 10.62 10.19 -8.78
CA GLY A 164 9.57 9.76 -9.69
C GLY A 164 8.78 8.53 -9.22
N VAL A 165 8.69 8.31 -7.91
CA VAL A 165 7.97 7.16 -7.34
C VAL A 165 6.66 7.60 -6.66
N PRO A 166 5.62 6.76 -6.60
CA PRO A 166 4.34 7.13 -6.00
C PRO A 166 4.38 7.19 -4.47
N ALA A 167 3.51 8.05 -3.91
CA ALA A 167 3.18 8.12 -2.51
C ALA A 167 1.75 7.57 -2.27
N LEU A 168 1.63 6.49 -1.50
CA LEU A 168 0.37 5.84 -1.15
C LEU A 168 -0.03 6.28 0.27
N PHE A 169 -1.17 6.95 0.38
CA PHE A 169 -1.71 7.44 1.64
C PHE A 169 -2.92 6.64 2.07
N HIS A 170 -2.94 6.20 3.32
CA HIS A 170 -4.18 5.73 3.93
C HIS A 170 -5.20 6.88 3.96
N THR A 171 -6.39 6.65 3.42
CA THR A 171 -7.50 7.61 3.44
C THR A 171 -8.79 6.96 3.97
N GLY A 172 -9.62 7.77 4.63
CA GLY A 172 -10.85 7.29 5.24
C GLY A 172 -10.68 6.65 6.61
N GLN A 173 -11.68 5.86 6.99
CA GLN A 173 -11.72 5.12 8.24
C GLN A 173 -10.67 4.01 8.25
N THR A 174 -9.99 3.83 9.39
CA THR A 174 -9.00 2.77 9.58
C THR A 174 -9.49 1.70 10.56
N GLY A 175 -9.02 0.47 10.36
CA GLY A 175 -9.15 -0.62 11.34
C GLY A 175 -8.20 -0.46 12.53
N ALA A 176 -7.13 0.34 12.40
CA ALA A 176 -6.22 0.60 13.51
C ALA A 176 -6.97 1.31 14.65
N GLY A 177 -6.88 0.77 15.85
CA GLY A 177 -7.56 1.28 17.03
C GLY A 177 -9.08 1.07 17.06
N ALA A 178 -9.70 0.55 16.00
CA ALA A 178 -11.15 0.33 15.96
C ALA A 178 -11.62 -0.62 17.06
N GLY A 179 -12.71 -0.23 17.76
CA GLY A 179 -13.27 -1.00 18.86
C GLY A 179 -12.49 -0.91 20.18
N THR A 180 -11.38 -0.18 20.25
CA THR A 180 -10.63 0.06 21.48
C THR A 180 -11.03 1.39 22.14
N ARG A 181 -10.72 1.57 23.44
CA ARG A 181 -11.03 2.79 24.18
C ARG A 181 -10.41 4.00 23.50
N GLY A 182 -11.25 5.01 23.18
CA GLY A 182 -10.81 6.23 22.50
C GLY A 182 -10.21 5.98 21.09
N GLY A 183 -10.58 4.85 20.46
CA GLY A 183 -10.04 4.49 19.14
C GLY A 183 -8.52 4.27 19.16
N GLY A 184 -7.93 3.89 20.31
CA GLY A 184 -6.47 3.75 20.44
C GLY A 184 -5.71 5.08 20.27
N GLY A 185 -6.40 6.23 20.42
CA GLY A 185 -5.81 7.56 20.19
C GLY A 185 -5.80 8.02 18.73
N ILE A 186 -6.30 7.19 17.81
CA ILE A 186 -6.37 7.50 16.37
C ILE A 186 -7.36 8.66 16.11
N ARG A 187 -6.94 9.62 15.30
CA ARG A 187 -7.80 10.70 14.79
C ARG A 187 -8.06 10.50 13.31
N LEU A 188 -9.31 10.20 12.96
CA LEU A 188 -9.69 9.90 11.57
C LEU A 188 -9.51 11.10 10.64
N ALA A 189 -9.65 12.33 11.13
CA ALA A 189 -9.53 13.54 10.32
C ALA A 189 -8.21 13.64 9.55
N TYR A 190 -7.12 13.10 10.09
CA TYR A 190 -5.83 13.07 9.39
C TYR A 190 -5.88 12.30 8.05
N SER A 191 -6.82 11.38 7.91
CA SER A 191 -6.98 10.56 6.70
C SER A 191 -8.09 11.08 5.77
N ASN A 192 -8.53 12.34 5.91
CA ASN A 192 -9.43 12.94 4.93
C ASN A 192 -8.68 13.22 3.62
N PRO A 193 -9.14 12.68 2.48
CA PRO A 193 -8.46 12.81 1.19
C PRO A 193 -8.35 14.25 0.68
N MET A 194 -9.18 15.20 1.17
CA MET A 194 -9.09 16.60 0.77
C MET A 194 -7.76 17.26 1.13
N TYR A 195 -7.05 16.79 2.16
CA TYR A 195 -5.71 17.29 2.46
C TYR A 195 -4.67 16.91 1.40
N LEU A 196 -4.98 15.89 0.57
CA LEU A 196 -4.13 15.49 -0.55
C LEU A 196 -4.38 16.31 -1.81
N ASP A 197 -5.44 17.11 -1.87
CA ASP A 197 -5.65 18.10 -2.93
C ASP A 197 -4.55 19.17 -2.91
N ASP A 198 -4.22 19.70 -1.71
CA ASP A 198 -3.12 20.65 -1.53
C ASP A 198 -1.76 20.02 -1.92
N VAL A 199 -1.50 18.80 -1.46
CA VAL A 199 -0.25 18.07 -1.79
C VAL A 199 -0.14 17.86 -3.29
N ALA A 200 -1.22 17.50 -3.98
CA ALA A 200 -1.22 17.29 -5.42
C ALA A 200 -1.03 18.59 -6.22
N VAL A 201 -1.34 19.75 -5.64
CA VAL A 201 -1.02 21.08 -6.24
C VAL A 201 0.45 21.40 -6.06
N ASP A 202 0.97 21.17 -4.84
CA ASP A 202 2.34 21.57 -4.50
C ASP A 202 3.39 20.60 -5.08
N PHE A 203 2.99 19.34 -5.39
CA PHE A 203 3.84 18.28 -5.98
C PHE A 203 3.16 17.68 -7.22
N PRO A 204 3.13 18.42 -8.34
CA PRO A 204 2.36 18.03 -9.53
C PRO A 204 2.93 16.81 -10.27
N ASP A 205 4.19 16.48 -10.06
CA ASP A 205 4.87 15.35 -10.71
C ASP A 205 4.94 14.11 -9.81
N MET A 206 4.51 14.19 -8.53
CA MET A 206 4.43 13.07 -7.63
C MET A 206 3.12 12.30 -7.81
N PRO A 207 3.14 11.03 -8.27
CA PRO A 207 1.93 10.22 -8.28
C PRO A 207 1.44 9.95 -6.86
N ILE A 208 0.15 10.15 -6.62
CA ILE A 208 -0.49 9.95 -5.31
C ILE A 208 -1.52 8.84 -5.43
N ILE A 209 -1.52 7.89 -4.49
CA ILE A 209 -2.52 6.83 -4.39
C ILE A 209 -3.32 7.06 -3.11
N LEU A 210 -4.63 7.28 -3.26
CA LEU A 210 -5.59 7.31 -2.15
C LEU A 210 -5.96 5.86 -1.83
N ALA A 211 -5.51 5.34 -0.69
CA ALA A 211 -5.81 3.98 -0.30
C ALA A 211 -7.24 3.86 0.23
N HIS A 212 -7.91 2.81 -0.20
CA HIS A 212 -9.29 2.46 0.12
C HIS A 212 -10.35 3.33 -0.58
N PRO A 213 -11.62 2.92 -0.56
CA PRO A 213 -12.75 3.76 -1.00
C PRO A 213 -12.95 5.03 -0.19
N SER A 214 -12.13 5.29 0.84
CA SER A 214 -12.10 6.51 1.67
C SER A 214 -13.37 6.79 2.48
N PHE A 215 -14.11 5.75 2.91
CA PHE A 215 -15.27 5.97 3.79
C PHE A 215 -14.89 6.81 5.02
N PRO A 216 -15.67 7.87 5.42
CA PRO A 216 -16.93 8.32 4.81
C PRO A 216 -16.75 9.35 3.67
N TRP A 217 -15.54 9.68 3.26
CA TRP A 217 -15.18 10.74 2.31
C TRP A 217 -14.98 10.21 0.87
N GLN A 218 -15.86 9.29 0.41
CA GLN A 218 -15.73 8.71 -0.93
C GLN A 218 -15.84 9.75 -2.03
N GLU A 219 -16.78 10.69 -1.92
CA GLU A 219 -17.02 11.70 -2.94
C GLU A 219 -15.88 12.71 -3.03
N GLU A 220 -15.26 13.05 -1.90
CA GLU A 220 -14.05 13.87 -1.84
C GLU A 220 -12.89 13.17 -2.55
N ALA A 221 -12.67 11.87 -2.27
CA ALA A 221 -11.63 11.10 -2.93
C ALA A 221 -11.84 11.03 -4.45
N LEU A 222 -13.08 10.76 -4.89
CA LEU A 222 -13.46 10.77 -6.31
C LEU A 222 -13.23 12.13 -6.94
N SER A 223 -13.57 13.22 -6.24
CA SER A 223 -13.37 14.59 -6.71
C SER A 223 -11.89 14.90 -6.91
N VAL A 224 -11.05 14.63 -5.91
CA VAL A 224 -9.60 14.85 -5.98
C VAL A 224 -8.99 14.04 -7.13
N ALA A 225 -9.29 12.73 -7.20
CA ALA A 225 -8.77 11.86 -8.24
C ALA A 225 -9.22 12.25 -9.65
N THR A 226 -10.44 12.78 -9.79
CA THR A 226 -10.94 13.27 -11.08
C THR A 226 -10.27 14.57 -11.50
N HIS A 227 -10.05 15.48 -10.55
CA HIS A 227 -9.49 16.81 -10.81
C HIS A 227 -7.97 16.79 -11.06
N LYS A 228 -7.24 15.88 -10.36
CA LYS A 228 -5.77 15.81 -10.39
C LYS A 228 -5.31 14.61 -11.24
N PRO A 229 -4.59 14.83 -12.36
CA PRO A 229 -4.21 13.76 -13.28
C PRO A 229 -3.32 12.68 -12.61
N GLN A 230 -2.47 13.07 -11.66
CA GLN A 230 -1.52 12.18 -10.97
C GLN A 230 -2.12 11.47 -9.74
N VAL A 231 -3.41 11.67 -9.41
CA VAL A 231 -4.04 11.04 -8.25
C VAL A 231 -4.85 9.82 -8.66
N TYR A 232 -4.60 8.70 -8.00
CA TYR A 232 -5.20 7.38 -8.20
C TYR A 232 -5.97 6.94 -6.97
N ILE A 233 -6.84 5.93 -7.10
CA ILE A 233 -7.56 5.32 -5.98
C ILE A 233 -7.25 3.82 -5.98
N ASP A 234 -6.81 3.31 -4.84
CA ASP A 234 -6.67 1.90 -4.55
C ASP A 234 -7.97 1.39 -3.87
N LEU A 235 -8.53 0.30 -4.37
CA LEU A 235 -9.81 -0.23 -3.93
C LEU A 235 -9.69 -1.25 -2.77
N SER A 236 -8.60 -1.22 -2.04
CA SER A 236 -8.29 -2.18 -0.96
C SER A 236 -9.12 -1.98 0.32
N GLY A 237 -9.00 -2.91 1.26
CA GLY A 237 -9.58 -2.84 2.59
C GLY A 237 -11.10 -3.03 2.68
N TRP A 238 -11.77 -3.03 1.55
CA TRP A 238 -13.21 -3.21 1.43
C TRP A 238 -13.56 -4.32 0.45
N SER A 239 -14.50 -5.19 0.81
CA SER A 239 -15.07 -6.10 -0.17
C SER A 239 -15.88 -5.29 -1.19
N PRO A 240 -15.69 -5.52 -2.51
CA PRO A 240 -16.37 -4.80 -3.58
C PRO A 240 -17.90 -4.73 -3.46
N LYS A 241 -18.52 -5.73 -2.83
CA LYS A 241 -19.97 -5.72 -2.58
C LYS A 241 -20.48 -4.56 -1.71
N TYR A 242 -19.56 -3.85 -1.04
CA TYR A 242 -19.89 -2.66 -0.22
C TYR A 242 -19.48 -1.36 -0.90
N PHE A 243 -19.03 -1.40 -2.14
CA PHE A 243 -18.69 -0.18 -2.87
C PHE A 243 -19.95 0.69 -3.06
N ALA A 244 -19.80 1.97 -2.77
CA ALA A 244 -20.87 2.93 -3.02
C ALA A 244 -21.17 3.00 -4.53
N PRO A 245 -22.44 3.13 -4.96
CA PRO A 245 -22.81 3.21 -6.38
C PRO A 245 -22.04 4.28 -7.15
N ILE A 246 -21.76 5.42 -6.50
CA ILE A 246 -20.99 6.51 -7.11
C ILE A 246 -19.54 6.07 -7.41
N LEU A 247 -18.90 5.29 -6.55
CA LEU A 247 -17.56 4.76 -6.79
C LEU A 247 -17.57 3.82 -8.02
N VAL A 248 -18.56 2.92 -8.12
CA VAL A 248 -18.73 2.02 -9.26
C VAL A 248 -18.94 2.80 -10.55
N GLN A 249 -19.76 3.86 -10.52
CA GLN A 249 -19.97 4.74 -11.68
C GLN A 249 -18.67 5.39 -12.15
N TYR A 250 -17.87 5.94 -11.24
CA TYR A 250 -16.60 6.61 -11.58
C TYR A 250 -15.54 5.61 -12.05
N ALA A 251 -15.45 4.44 -11.43
CA ALA A 251 -14.55 3.36 -11.86
C ALA A 251 -14.87 2.86 -13.27
N ASN A 252 -16.14 2.88 -13.68
CA ASN A 252 -16.57 2.52 -15.02
C ASN A 252 -16.37 3.64 -16.06
N THR A 253 -16.09 4.87 -15.65
CA THR A 253 -16.12 6.05 -16.53
C THR A 253 -14.87 6.91 -16.37
N LEU A 254 -14.96 7.98 -15.58
CA LEU A 254 -13.93 9.02 -15.46
C LEU A 254 -12.63 8.52 -14.85
N LEU A 255 -12.70 7.54 -13.96
CA LEU A 255 -11.54 6.98 -13.26
C LEU A 255 -11.14 5.57 -13.72
N LYS A 256 -11.65 5.09 -14.86
CA LYS A 256 -11.36 3.74 -15.37
C LYS A 256 -9.85 3.43 -15.49
N ASP A 257 -9.06 4.47 -15.78
CA ASP A 257 -7.61 4.36 -15.94
C ASP A 257 -6.83 4.73 -14.65
N LYS A 258 -7.53 4.97 -13.52
CA LYS A 258 -6.95 5.49 -12.27
C LYS A 258 -7.38 4.73 -11.02
N VAL A 259 -8.25 3.74 -11.13
CA VAL A 259 -8.59 2.84 -10.03
C VAL A 259 -7.71 1.59 -10.09
N LEU A 260 -7.26 1.13 -8.94
CA LEU A 260 -6.25 0.08 -8.79
C LEU A 260 -6.82 -1.07 -7.94
N PHE A 261 -6.45 -2.29 -8.29
CA PHE A 261 -6.73 -3.47 -7.48
C PHE A 261 -5.84 -3.46 -6.23
N GLY A 262 -6.46 -3.63 -5.08
CA GLY A 262 -5.79 -3.81 -3.80
C GLY A 262 -6.66 -4.61 -2.85
N THR A 263 -6.05 -5.41 -1.99
CA THR A 263 -6.80 -6.26 -1.04
C THR A 263 -6.70 -5.79 0.39
N ASP A 264 -5.63 -5.07 0.75
CA ASP A 264 -5.24 -4.85 2.14
C ASP A 264 -4.89 -6.19 2.84
N PHE A 265 -4.27 -7.10 2.06
CA PHE A 265 -3.87 -8.43 2.55
C PHE A 265 -3.02 -8.29 3.83
N PRO A 266 -3.29 -9.07 4.89
CA PRO A 266 -4.15 -10.25 4.94
C PRO A 266 -5.60 -9.99 5.38
N VAL A 267 -6.09 -8.75 5.38
CA VAL A 267 -7.48 -8.41 5.75
C VAL A 267 -8.47 -9.07 4.80
N LEU A 268 -8.22 -8.98 3.49
CA LEU A 268 -8.95 -9.69 2.45
C LEU A 268 -7.98 -10.53 1.62
N THR A 269 -8.44 -11.69 1.14
CA THR A 269 -7.67 -12.44 0.16
C THR A 269 -8.02 -12.00 -1.27
N PRO A 270 -7.08 -12.09 -2.23
CA PRO A 270 -7.33 -11.77 -3.62
C PRO A 270 -8.55 -12.50 -4.19
N GLU A 271 -8.69 -13.79 -3.92
CA GLU A 271 -9.81 -14.60 -4.42
C GLU A 271 -11.15 -14.09 -3.94
N ARG A 272 -11.24 -13.73 -2.66
CA ARG A 272 -12.47 -13.20 -2.09
C ARG A 272 -12.80 -11.85 -2.71
N TRP A 273 -11.81 -10.97 -2.82
CA TRP A 273 -12.00 -9.65 -3.39
C TRP A 273 -12.46 -9.74 -4.86
N MET A 274 -11.77 -10.54 -5.67
CA MET A 274 -12.12 -10.77 -7.08
C MET A 274 -13.51 -11.37 -7.23
N SER A 275 -13.85 -12.41 -6.42
CA SER A 275 -15.18 -13.02 -6.44
C SER A 275 -16.31 -12.06 -6.03
N ASP A 276 -16.02 -11.11 -5.13
CA ASP A 276 -17.00 -10.10 -4.74
C ASP A 276 -17.11 -8.98 -5.80
N LEU A 277 -16.04 -8.68 -6.57
CA LEU A 277 -16.09 -7.74 -7.69
C LEU A 277 -17.01 -8.25 -8.81
N GLU A 278 -17.00 -9.55 -9.09
CA GLU A 278 -17.87 -10.16 -10.12
C GLU A 278 -19.37 -9.98 -9.82
N LYS A 279 -19.72 -9.64 -8.59
CA LYS A 279 -21.11 -9.40 -8.15
C LYS A 279 -21.51 -7.92 -8.21
N THR A 280 -20.60 -7.05 -8.66
CA THR A 280 -20.84 -5.62 -8.79
C THR A 280 -21.20 -5.24 -10.23
N GLU A 281 -21.57 -3.99 -10.43
CA GLU A 281 -21.82 -3.42 -11.77
C GLU A 281 -20.54 -2.87 -12.43
N ILE A 282 -19.36 -3.31 -11.99
CA ILE A 282 -18.10 -3.01 -12.68
C ILE A 282 -18.10 -3.74 -14.02
N ARG A 283 -17.90 -2.98 -15.11
CA ARG A 283 -17.95 -3.50 -16.47
C ARG A 283 -16.71 -4.34 -16.78
N ASP A 284 -16.90 -5.38 -17.60
CA ASP A 284 -15.80 -6.29 -17.97
C ASP A 284 -14.64 -5.57 -18.68
N GLU A 285 -14.95 -4.56 -19.51
CA GLU A 285 -13.94 -3.80 -20.25
C GLU A 285 -13.00 -2.96 -19.38
N VAL A 286 -13.37 -2.63 -18.13
CA VAL A 286 -12.51 -1.88 -17.21
C VAL A 286 -11.72 -2.76 -16.24
N LYS A 287 -12.12 -4.03 -16.07
CA LYS A 287 -11.48 -4.95 -15.14
C LYS A 287 -9.97 -5.17 -15.41
N PRO A 288 -9.50 -5.34 -16.67
CA PRO A 288 -8.05 -5.45 -16.92
C PRO A 288 -7.27 -4.24 -16.41
N GLY A 289 -7.81 -3.03 -16.61
CA GLY A 289 -7.23 -1.79 -16.07
C GLY A 289 -7.12 -1.85 -14.54
N ILE A 290 -8.22 -2.21 -13.87
CA ILE A 290 -8.28 -2.31 -12.41
C ILE A 290 -7.29 -3.35 -11.89
N PHE A 291 -7.29 -4.57 -12.45
CA PHE A 291 -6.49 -5.65 -11.95
C PHE A 291 -4.99 -5.47 -12.20
N LYS A 292 -4.58 -4.87 -13.32
CA LYS A 292 -3.18 -4.85 -13.73
C LYS A 292 -2.73 -3.57 -14.43
N ASP A 293 -3.38 -3.18 -15.54
CA ASP A 293 -2.77 -2.26 -16.49
C ASP A 293 -2.57 -0.85 -15.91
N ASN A 294 -3.46 -0.41 -15.01
CA ASN A 294 -3.33 0.88 -14.32
C ASN A 294 -2.10 0.87 -13.40
N ALA A 295 -1.88 -0.23 -12.67
CA ALA A 295 -0.72 -0.39 -11.80
C ALA A 295 0.59 -0.48 -12.61
N VAL A 296 0.57 -1.17 -13.75
CA VAL A 296 1.72 -1.27 -14.68
C VAL A 296 2.16 0.12 -15.14
N ARG A 297 1.19 0.96 -15.57
CA ARG A 297 1.50 2.35 -15.99
C ARG A 297 2.02 3.19 -14.84
N LEU A 298 1.34 3.14 -13.70
CA LEU A 298 1.69 3.94 -12.52
C LEU A 298 3.08 3.62 -11.98
N LEU A 299 3.43 2.34 -11.92
CA LEU A 299 4.68 1.85 -11.34
C LEU A 299 5.82 1.74 -12.38
N GLY A 300 5.54 2.06 -13.64
CA GLY A 300 6.54 1.94 -14.70
C GLY A 300 7.02 0.50 -14.91
N LEU A 301 6.13 -0.49 -14.70
CA LEU A 301 6.42 -1.90 -14.90
C LEU A 301 6.19 -2.26 -16.37
N GLY A 302 7.12 -2.95 -16.98
CA GLY A 302 7.01 -3.34 -18.39
C GLY A 302 8.13 -2.77 -19.24
N LYS A 303 8.14 -3.11 -20.53
CA LYS A 303 9.11 -2.55 -21.47
C LYS A 303 8.85 -1.04 -21.60
N PRO A 304 9.90 -0.20 -21.68
CA PRO A 304 9.74 1.18 -22.10
C PRO A 304 8.92 1.20 -23.41
N ALA A 305 7.94 2.08 -23.48
CA ALA A 305 7.29 2.36 -24.76
C ALA A 305 8.38 2.84 -25.74
N ASP A 306 8.56 2.14 -26.87
CA ASP A 306 9.49 2.52 -27.94
C ASP A 306 9.11 3.91 -28.50
#